data_f06c6a78ab6533dfc22f9b0c2007c2f8
#
_entry.id   f06c6a78ab6533dfc22f9b0c2007c2f8
#
_cell.length_a   1.000
_cell.length_b   1.000
_cell.length_c   1.000
_cell.angle_alpha   90.00
_cell.angle_beta   90.00
_cell.angle_gamma   90.00
#
_symmetry.space_group_name_H-M   'P 1'
#
loop_
_entity.id
_entity.type
_entity.pdbx_description
1 polymer ?
#
loop_
_entity_poly.entity_id
_entity_poly.type
_entity_poly.pdbx_seq_one_letter_code
_entity_poly.pdbx_strand_id
1 'polypeptide(L)'
;MKKMHKRAMALCLTAALCSGLFAGCGGEKNTAETQQATEAQAADVQTESSDIYVEKIDGISDDFIRGMDASEVLSLENSGVKYYDYDGNEQDIFKTLADSGVNYIRLRVWNDPYDKDGNGYGGGNCDLNMAVELGKRATKYGMKVNIDFHYSDFWADPKRQNCPKAWEGMDLEQKKEALYQFTKDSLNTLLDAGVDVEMVQIGNEINYGLAGEKLQPNIMQLLKKGSEAVREASKDSGKDIKIAVHYTNIENNSEVYDRAEDLKNAKVDYDVFGLSFYTFWDGTYENMQRVAKTLRENYGTDVMIAETSYAYTSEDGDGQGNSFVGTDDIVEGYPATVQSQATVVRDVCAAANEVGAIGVFYWGGTWIPVGKATDDNSA
;
A
#
# COMPACT_ATOMS: atom_id res chain seq x y z
N MET A 1 -36.09 9.50 -9.88
CA MET A 1 -35.91 10.39 -8.71
C MET A 1 -35.47 9.54 -7.53
N LYS A 2 -34.19 9.27 -7.36
CA LYS A 2 -33.62 8.54 -6.24
C LYS A 2 -32.90 9.53 -5.33
N LYS A 3 -33.17 9.43 -4.03
CA LYS A 3 -32.71 10.35 -2.99
C LYS A 3 -31.20 10.22 -2.81
N MET A 4 -30.49 11.32 -3.04
CA MET A 4 -29.11 11.52 -2.59
C MET A 4 -29.08 11.65 -1.07
N HIS A 5 -28.43 10.74 -0.37
CA HIS A 5 -28.15 10.90 1.06
C HIS A 5 -26.82 11.67 1.21
N LYS A 6 -26.96 12.90 1.64
CA LYS A 6 -25.82 13.71 2.10
C LYS A 6 -25.42 13.19 3.49
N ARG A 7 -24.23 12.65 3.61
CA ARG A 7 -23.61 12.37 4.92
C ARG A 7 -23.01 13.69 5.45
N ALA A 8 -23.56 14.16 6.55
CA ALA A 8 -23.03 15.28 7.32
C ALA A 8 -22.09 14.71 8.39
N MET A 9 -20.85 15.17 8.38
CA MET A 9 -19.87 14.91 9.43
C MET A 9 -20.27 15.69 10.68
N ALA A 10 -20.60 15.02 11.78
CA ALA A 10 -20.85 15.63 13.09
C ALA A 10 -19.54 15.68 13.87
N LEU A 11 -19.04 16.89 14.08
CA LEU A 11 -17.96 17.19 15.03
C LEU A 11 -18.59 17.25 16.43
N CYS A 12 -18.26 16.34 17.33
CA CYS A 12 -18.58 16.47 18.74
C CYS A 12 -17.37 16.95 19.53
N LEU A 13 -17.36 18.24 19.84
CA LEU A 13 -16.54 18.83 20.89
C LEU A 13 -17.28 18.65 22.21
N THR A 14 -16.70 17.92 23.15
CA THR A 14 -17.12 17.97 24.55
C THR A 14 -15.96 18.37 25.45
N ALA A 15 -15.96 19.62 25.85
CA ALA A 15 -15.21 20.10 27.01
C ALA A 15 -16.01 19.84 28.28
N ALA A 16 -15.42 19.17 29.24
CA ALA A 16 -15.95 19.15 30.60
C ALA A 16 -14.85 19.48 31.60
N LEU A 17 -14.91 20.70 32.08
CA LEU A 17 -14.29 21.12 33.35
C LEU A 17 -15.08 20.54 34.50
N CYS A 18 -14.43 19.95 35.49
CA CYS A 18 -14.92 19.98 36.89
C CYS A 18 -13.72 19.96 37.84
N SER A 19 -13.52 21.09 38.46
CA SER A 19 -12.71 21.30 39.66
C SER A 19 -13.38 20.75 40.90
N GLY A 20 -12.60 20.15 41.79
CA GLY A 20 -13.05 19.74 43.12
C GLY A 20 -11.84 19.55 44.04
N LEU A 21 -11.53 20.59 44.82
CA LEU A 21 -10.63 20.54 45.96
C LEU A 21 -11.24 19.74 47.11
N PHE A 22 -10.48 18.89 47.77
CA PHE A 22 -10.55 18.71 49.22
C PHE A 22 -9.19 18.33 49.81
N ALA A 23 -8.78 19.12 50.79
CA ALA A 23 -7.62 18.92 51.62
C ALA A 23 -7.92 17.96 52.78
N GLY A 24 -6.92 17.22 53.23
CA GLY A 24 -6.98 16.46 54.48
C GLY A 24 -5.61 15.89 54.84
N CYS A 25 -5.05 16.43 55.93
CA CYS A 25 -3.76 16.09 56.54
C CYS A 25 -3.69 14.67 57.12
N GLY A 26 -2.46 14.13 57.14
CA GLY A 26 -1.97 13.44 58.35
C GLY A 26 -1.36 12.05 58.14
N GLY A 27 -0.06 11.92 58.47
CA GLY A 27 0.51 10.70 59.06
C GLY A 27 1.56 9.95 58.27
N GLU A 28 2.81 10.20 58.61
CA GLU A 28 3.99 9.37 58.25
C GLU A 28 3.84 7.91 58.64
N LYS A 29 4.29 6.99 57.76
CA LYS A 29 5.10 5.84 58.17
C LYS A 29 5.78 5.22 56.92
N ASN A 30 7.11 5.18 57.00
CA ASN A 30 7.97 4.41 56.14
C ASN A 30 7.61 2.92 56.13
N THR A 31 7.50 2.36 54.92
CA THR A 31 7.89 0.96 54.67
C THR A 31 8.29 0.86 53.21
N ALA A 32 9.51 0.41 52.99
CA ALA A 32 10.06 0.06 51.70
C ALA A 32 9.30 -1.13 51.12
N GLU A 33 8.53 -0.91 50.06
CA GLU A 33 8.01 -2.01 49.23
C GLU A 33 8.77 -2.05 47.89
N THR A 34 9.37 -3.18 47.71
CA THR A 34 10.01 -3.68 46.51
C THR A 34 9.05 -3.55 45.32
N GLN A 35 9.42 -2.76 44.33
CA GLN A 35 8.74 -2.77 43.03
C GLN A 35 9.04 -4.10 42.34
N GLN A 36 8.10 -5.03 42.40
CA GLN A 36 7.99 -6.11 41.44
C GLN A 36 7.52 -5.50 40.11
N ALA A 37 8.40 -5.60 39.13
CA ALA A 37 8.04 -5.39 37.72
C ALA A 37 6.93 -6.41 37.40
N THR A 38 5.74 -5.91 37.13
CA THR A 38 4.67 -6.70 36.55
C THR A 38 5.08 -7.01 35.11
N GLU A 39 5.50 -8.25 34.87
CA GLU A 39 5.58 -8.81 33.53
C GLU A 39 4.19 -8.64 32.89
N ALA A 40 4.16 -7.88 31.78
CA ALA A 40 2.99 -7.86 30.92
C ALA A 40 2.79 -9.30 30.42
N GLN A 41 1.71 -9.94 30.85
CA GLN A 41 1.26 -11.19 30.27
C GLN A 41 1.05 -10.91 28.77
N ALA A 42 1.87 -11.57 27.94
CA ALA A 42 1.56 -11.76 26.55
C ALA A 42 0.14 -12.34 26.49
N ALA A 43 -0.75 -11.67 25.80
CA ALA A 43 -2.06 -12.22 25.52
C ALA A 43 -1.81 -13.58 24.86
N ASP A 44 -2.45 -14.61 25.40
CA ASP A 44 -2.49 -15.93 24.77
C ASP A 44 -3.12 -15.72 23.39
N VAL A 45 -2.29 -15.60 22.38
CA VAL A 45 -2.73 -15.74 20.99
C VAL A 45 -3.17 -17.20 20.91
N GLN A 46 -4.47 -17.42 21.00
CA GLN A 46 -5.04 -18.69 20.63
C GLN A 46 -4.65 -18.89 19.17
N THR A 47 -3.63 -19.72 18.94
CA THR A 47 -3.41 -20.35 17.66
C THR A 47 -4.65 -21.19 17.38
N GLU A 48 -5.64 -20.60 16.71
CA GLU A 48 -6.67 -21.42 16.08
C GLU A 48 -5.89 -22.35 15.15
N SER A 49 -6.02 -23.66 15.38
CA SER A 49 -5.49 -24.64 14.45
C SER A 49 -6.20 -24.36 13.13
N SER A 50 -5.49 -23.75 12.20
CA SER A 50 -6.10 -23.22 11.00
C SER A 50 -6.34 -24.37 10.03
N ASP A 51 -7.50 -24.94 10.05
CA ASP A 51 -8.06 -25.67 8.91
C ASP A 51 -8.48 -24.68 7.80
N ILE A 52 -7.71 -23.57 7.62
CA ILE A 52 -7.96 -22.62 6.54
C ILE A 52 -7.76 -23.35 5.23
N TYR A 53 -8.79 -23.38 4.43
CA TYR A 53 -8.74 -24.01 3.13
C TYR A 53 -9.24 -23.04 2.05
N VAL A 54 -8.46 -22.90 0.99
CA VAL A 54 -8.88 -22.26 -0.25
C VAL A 54 -8.66 -23.21 -1.41
N GLU A 55 -9.61 -23.22 -2.31
CA GLU A 55 -9.54 -24.07 -3.50
C GLU A 55 -8.43 -23.56 -4.44
N LYS A 56 -7.68 -24.51 -5.01
CA LYS A 56 -6.66 -24.18 -6.00
C LYS A 56 -7.28 -23.48 -7.20
N ILE A 57 -6.59 -22.47 -7.72
CA ILE A 57 -6.98 -21.79 -8.95
C ILE A 57 -6.40 -22.59 -10.13
N ASP A 58 -7.28 -23.14 -10.97
CA ASP A 58 -6.87 -23.85 -12.16
C ASP A 58 -6.36 -22.90 -13.25
N GLY A 59 -5.30 -23.32 -13.94
CA GLY A 59 -4.76 -22.56 -15.07
C GLY A 59 -4.01 -21.28 -14.72
N ILE A 60 -3.75 -21.01 -13.41
CA ILE A 60 -2.89 -19.89 -13.02
C ILE A 60 -1.46 -20.17 -13.46
N SER A 61 -0.84 -19.20 -14.13
CA SER A 61 0.55 -19.30 -14.60
C SER A 61 1.54 -19.20 -13.43
N ASP A 62 2.70 -19.85 -13.55
CA ASP A 62 3.81 -19.68 -12.63
C ASP A 62 4.31 -18.23 -12.62
N ASP A 63 4.19 -17.52 -13.75
CA ASP A 63 4.55 -16.11 -13.91
C ASP A 63 3.49 -15.13 -13.37
N PHE A 64 2.31 -15.63 -12.94
CA PHE A 64 1.30 -14.77 -12.32
C PHE A 64 1.87 -14.11 -11.07
N ILE A 65 1.76 -12.78 -10.98
CA ILE A 65 2.27 -12.01 -9.86
C ILE A 65 1.41 -12.30 -8.62
N ARG A 66 2.03 -12.91 -7.63
CA ARG A 66 1.51 -13.06 -6.28
C ARG A 66 2.26 -12.07 -5.41
N GLY A 67 1.79 -10.82 -5.45
CA GLY A 67 2.49 -9.67 -4.89
C GLY A 67 2.06 -9.35 -3.46
N MET A 68 2.96 -8.70 -2.72
CA MET A 68 2.71 -8.17 -1.38
C MET A 68 3.32 -6.77 -1.28
N ASP A 69 2.55 -5.78 -0.80
CA ASP A 69 3.14 -4.52 -0.31
C ASP A 69 3.73 -4.76 1.08
N ALA A 70 4.99 -4.41 1.25
CA ALA A 70 5.76 -4.63 2.47
C ALA A 70 6.58 -3.39 2.87
N SER A 71 6.09 -2.22 2.53
CA SER A 71 6.83 -0.95 2.66
C SER A 71 7.07 -0.52 4.10
N GLU A 72 6.20 -0.92 5.05
CA GLU A 72 6.27 -0.53 6.47
C GLU A 72 7.09 -1.50 7.34
N VAL A 73 7.60 -2.60 6.79
CA VAL A 73 8.26 -3.67 7.56
C VAL A 73 9.36 -3.15 8.48
N LEU A 74 10.23 -2.24 8.00
CA LEU A 74 11.30 -1.70 8.84
C LEU A 74 10.79 -0.88 10.02
N SER A 75 9.71 -0.11 9.83
CA SER A 75 9.08 0.65 10.92
C SER A 75 8.50 -0.28 11.99
N LEU A 76 7.85 -1.35 11.57
CA LEU A 76 7.30 -2.36 12.48
C LEU A 76 8.41 -3.10 13.22
N GLU A 77 9.46 -3.55 12.54
CA GLU A 77 10.62 -4.20 13.17
C GLU A 77 11.32 -3.27 14.17
N ASN A 78 11.50 -1.99 13.83
CA ASN A 78 12.03 -0.97 14.73
C ASN A 78 11.15 -0.73 15.95
N SER A 79 9.86 -1.01 15.85
CA SER A 79 8.89 -0.95 16.95
C SER A 79 8.87 -2.24 17.79
N GLY A 80 9.71 -3.22 17.45
CA GLY A 80 9.86 -4.48 18.19
C GLY A 80 9.02 -5.63 17.67
N VAL A 81 8.33 -5.46 16.53
CA VAL A 81 7.61 -6.55 15.86
C VAL A 81 8.60 -7.62 15.42
N LYS A 82 8.20 -8.87 15.60
CA LYS A 82 8.92 -10.06 15.14
C LYS A 82 8.01 -10.88 14.25
N TYR A 83 8.58 -11.42 13.21
CA TYR A 83 7.88 -12.31 12.29
C TYR A 83 8.36 -13.75 12.50
N TYR A 84 7.50 -14.69 12.16
CA TYR A 84 7.73 -16.12 12.41
C TYR A 84 7.40 -16.94 11.17
N ASP A 85 8.03 -18.11 11.07
CA ASP A 85 7.61 -19.14 10.13
C ASP A 85 6.38 -19.90 10.64
N TYR A 86 5.88 -20.85 9.84
CA TYR A 86 4.72 -21.66 10.20
C TYR A 86 4.97 -22.64 11.35
N ASP A 87 6.23 -22.88 11.73
CA ASP A 87 6.62 -23.71 12.86
C ASP A 87 6.81 -22.88 14.15
N GLY A 88 6.63 -21.56 14.08
CA GLY A 88 6.76 -20.62 15.19
C GLY A 88 8.20 -20.20 15.49
N ASN A 89 9.15 -20.43 14.58
CA ASN A 89 10.51 -19.91 14.71
C ASN A 89 10.60 -18.48 14.17
N GLU A 90 11.31 -17.61 14.88
CA GLU A 90 11.57 -16.24 14.39
C GLU A 90 12.28 -16.29 13.03
N GLN A 91 11.71 -15.64 12.03
CA GLN A 91 12.19 -15.64 10.66
C GLN A 91 12.01 -14.27 10.00
N ASP A 92 12.90 -13.93 9.09
CA ASP A 92 12.73 -12.77 8.19
C ASP A 92 11.41 -12.89 7.43
N ILE A 93 10.53 -11.88 7.51
CA ILE A 93 9.22 -11.90 6.84
C ILE A 93 9.35 -12.14 5.34
N PHE A 94 10.38 -11.60 4.69
CA PHE A 94 10.60 -11.81 3.25
C PHE A 94 10.86 -13.27 2.91
N LYS A 95 11.52 -14.00 3.83
CA LYS A 95 11.67 -15.44 3.66
C LYS A 95 10.35 -16.18 3.82
N THR A 96 9.56 -15.81 4.84
CA THR A 96 8.23 -16.41 5.06
C THR A 96 7.31 -16.16 3.86
N LEU A 97 7.32 -14.95 3.29
CA LEU A 97 6.55 -14.61 2.10
C LEU A 97 6.99 -15.43 0.88
N ALA A 98 8.30 -15.54 0.64
CA ALA A 98 8.83 -16.35 -0.47
C ALA A 98 8.49 -17.82 -0.30
N ASP A 99 8.65 -18.39 0.90
CA ASP A 99 8.30 -19.78 1.23
C ASP A 99 6.78 -20.04 1.02
N SER A 100 5.96 -18.99 1.16
CA SER A 100 4.49 -19.02 0.96
C SER A 100 4.07 -18.82 -0.50
N GLY A 101 5.04 -18.62 -1.42
CA GLY A 101 4.77 -18.49 -2.85
C GLY A 101 4.58 -17.05 -3.33
N VAL A 102 4.81 -16.04 -2.49
CA VAL A 102 4.92 -14.65 -2.93
C VAL A 102 6.15 -14.53 -3.83
N ASN A 103 5.99 -13.94 -5.00
CA ASN A 103 7.06 -13.81 -6.00
C ASN A 103 7.41 -12.36 -6.34
N TYR A 104 6.65 -11.40 -5.75
CA TYR A 104 6.83 -9.99 -6.00
C TYR A 104 6.59 -9.17 -4.73
N ILE A 105 7.43 -8.16 -4.48
CA ILE A 105 7.25 -7.20 -3.40
C ILE A 105 7.04 -5.80 -4.00
N ARG A 106 6.02 -5.10 -3.53
CA ARG A 106 5.78 -3.69 -3.83
C ARG A 106 6.33 -2.83 -2.71
N LEU A 107 7.09 -1.80 -3.06
CA LEU A 107 7.70 -0.86 -2.13
C LEU A 107 7.38 0.57 -2.53
N ARG A 108 6.71 1.29 -1.65
CA ARG A 108 6.44 2.73 -1.81
C ARG A 108 7.72 3.54 -1.66
N VAL A 109 7.83 4.60 -2.44
CA VAL A 109 8.91 5.58 -2.32
C VAL A 109 8.33 6.99 -2.30
N TRP A 110 8.51 7.68 -1.17
CA TRP A 110 8.19 9.08 -0.98
C TRP A 110 9.44 9.93 -1.19
N ASN A 111 9.25 11.19 -1.58
CA ASN A 111 10.37 12.06 -1.92
C ASN A 111 11.24 12.43 -0.72
N ASP A 112 10.62 12.94 0.35
CA ASP A 112 11.31 13.31 1.60
C ASP A 112 10.29 13.31 2.76
N PRO A 113 10.03 12.14 3.40
CA PRO A 113 8.98 12.00 4.41
C PRO A 113 9.37 12.52 5.80
N TYR A 114 10.17 13.58 5.86
CA TYR A 114 10.65 14.13 7.13
C TYR A 114 10.39 15.65 7.22
N ASP A 115 10.18 16.14 8.44
CA ASP A 115 10.12 17.56 8.68
C ASP A 115 11.54 18.20 8.72
N LYS A 116 11.61 19.52 8.90
CA LYS A 116 12.87 20.26 8.97
C LYS A 116 13.80 19.87 10.15
N ASP A 117 13.25 19.20 11.16
CA ASP A 117 13.96 18.74 12.35
C ASP A 117 14.34 17.25 12.24
N GLY A 118 13.98 16.59 11.11
CA GLY A 118 14.27 15.20 10.81
C GLY A 118 13.26 14.21 11.40
N ASN A 119 12.11 14.70 11.91
CA ASN A 119 11.05 13.81 12.38
C ASN A 119 10.26 13.28 11.18
N GLY A 120 9.99 11.98 11.18
CA GLY A 120 9.17 11.34 10.15
C GLY A 120 7.71 11.78 10.19
N TYR A 121 7.05 11.74 9.03
CA TYR A 121 5.61 12.05 8.93
C TYR A 121 4.71 10.86 9.30
N GLY A 122 5.30 9.68 9.49
CA GLY A 122 4.57 8.45 9.80
C GLY A 122 4.30 7.56 8.58
N GLY A 123 3.44 6.57 8.77
CA GLY A 123 3.10 5.62 7.70
C GLY A 123 4.29 4.80 7.19
N GLY A 124 5.28 4.54 8.06
CA GLY A 124 6.51 3.83 7.73
C GLY A 124 7.63 4.71 7.16
N ASN A 125 7.43 6.02 6.96
CA ASN A 125 8.44 6.95 6.43
C ASN A 125 9.19 6.40 5.21
N CYS A 126 8.45 5.91 4.23
CA CYS A 126 8.91 5.12 3.09
C CYS A 126 9.83 5.91 2.15
N ASP A 127 11.07 6.18 2.57
CA ASP A 127 12.08 6.84 1.76
C ASP A 127 12.85 5.84 0.86
N LEU A 128 13.71 6.37 0.02
CA LEU A 128 14.54 5.57 -0.88
C LEU A 128 15.47 4.60 -0.13
N ASN A 129 16.02 4.99 1.04
CA ASN A 129 16.93 4.12 1.79
C ASN A 129 16.21 2.90 2.33
N MET A 130 14.97 3.09 2.83
CA MET A 130 14.12 1.98 3.25
C MET A 130 13.79 1.06 2.09
N ALA A 131 13.45 1.61 0.93
CA ALA A 131 13.18 0.81 -0.26
C ALA A 131 14.41 0.01 -0.72
N VAL A 132 15.63 0.56 -0.62
CA VAL A 132 16.87 -0.17 -0.91
C VAL A 132 17.06 -1.34 0.06
N GLU A 133 16.87 -1.12 1.36
CA GLU A 133 17.04 -2.18 2.36
C GLU A 133 16.02 -3.30 2.17
N LEU A 134 14.73 -2.97 2.07
CA LEU A 134 13.66 -3.94 1.87
C LEU A 134 13.78 -4.64 0.52
N GLY A 135 14.12 -3.91 -0.54
CA GLY A 135 14.32 -4.47 -1.87
C GLY A 135 15.47 -5.49 -1.94
N LYS A 136 16.58 -5.24 -1.24
CA LYS A 136 17.67 -6.22 -1.11
C LYS A 136 17.22 -7.47 -0.37
N ARG A 137 16.39 -7.34 0.66
CA ARG A 137 15.83 -8.50 1.37
C ARG A 137 14.90 -9.31 0.48
N ALA A 138 14.01 -8.66 -0.29
CA ALA A 138 13.16 -9.31 -1.27
C ALA A 138 13.99 -10.09 -2.31
N THR A 139 14.96 -9.41 -2.90
CA THR A 139 15.87 -9.99 -3.91
C THR A 139 16.66 -11.19 -3.38
N LYS A 140 17.13 -11.12 -2.13
CA LYS A 140 17.86 -12.21 -1.47
C LYS A 140 17.05 -13.51 -1.46
N TYR A 141 15.74 -13.44 -1.36
CA TYR A 141 14.83 -14.59 -1.35
C TYR A 141 14.17 -14.86 -2.72
N GLY A 142 14.69 -14.27 -3.79
CA GLY A 142 14.28 -14.54 -5.17
C GLY A 142 12.98 -13.86 -5.59
N MET A 143 12.49 -12.90 -4.81
CA MET A 143 11.32 -12.10 -5.19
C MET A 143 11.75 -10.87 -6.00
N LYS A 144 10.95 -10.55 -7.00
CA LYS A 144 11.06 -9.34 -7.81
C LYS A 144 10.49 -8.13 -7.06
N VAL A 145 10.87 -6.93 -7.48
CA VAL A 145 10.44 -5.71 -6.82
C VAL A 145 9.70 -4.78 -7.79
N ASN A 146 8.53 -4.30 -7.36
CA ASN A 146 7.81 -3.18 -7.95
C ASN A 146 8.03 -1.95 -7.06
N ILE A 147 8.64 -0.91 -7.62
CA ILE A 147 8.85 0.37 -6.94
C ILE A 147 7.67 1.28 -7.24
N ASP A 148 6.97 1.72 -6.20
CA ASP A 148 5.82 2.60 -6.28
C ASP A 148 6.20 4.04 -5.89
N PHE A 149 6.45 4.87 -6.88
CA PHE A 149 6.73 6.29 -6.67
C PHE A 149 5.44 7.07 -6.42
N HIS A 150 5.26 7.61 -5.22
CA HIS A 150 4.13 8.48 -4.91
C HIS A 150 4.29 9.89 -5.46
N TYR A 151 5.52 10.34 -5.74
CA TYR A 151 5.85 11.73 -6.10
C TYR A 151 5.22 12.74 -5.14
N SER A 152 5.31 12.42 -3.88
CA SER A 152 4.84 13.17 -2.72
C SER A 152 5.77 12.89 -1.54
N ASP A 153 5.75 13.72 -0.50
CA ASP A 153 6.50 13.47 0.74
C ASP A 153 5.75 12.58 1.73
N PHE A 154 4.50 12.24 1.40
CA PHE A 154 3.64 11.40 2.23
C PHE A 154 2.64 10.65 1.33
N TRP A 155 1.63 10.03 1.91
CA TRP A 155 0.59 9.29 1.17
C TRP A 155 0.08 10.07 -0.04
N ALA A 156 0.08 9.42 -1.19
CA ALA A 156 -0.65 9.84 -2.38
C ALA A 156 -1.85 8.91 -2.58
N ASP A 157 -3.03 9.49 -2.69
CA ASP A 157 -4.29 8.80 -2.96
C ASP A 157 -5.22 9.75 -3.74
N PRO A 158 -6.43 9.34 -4.17
CA PRO A 158 -7.31 10.21 -4.97
C PRO A 158 -7.65 11.55 -4.31
N LYS A 159 -7.55 11.65 -2.99
CA LYS A 159 -7.82 12.90 -2.25
C LYS A 159 -6.55 13.71 -1.97
N ARG A 160 -5.39 13.05 -1.98
CA ARG A 160 -4.11 13.62 -1.60
C ARG A 160 -3.07 13.33 -2.68
N GLN A 161 -2.81 14.30 -3.52
CA GLN A 161 -1.75 14.29 -4.54
C GLN A 161 -0.87 15.52 -4.32
N ASN A 162 -0.26 15.57 -3.14
CA ASN A 162 0.49 16.75 -2.72
C ASN A 162 1.80 16.89 -3.50
N CYS A 163 2.17 18.13 -3.80
CA CYS A 163 3.48 18.42 -4.35
C CYS A 163 4.56 18.13 -3.29
N PRO A 164 5.65 17.42 -3.64
CA PRO A 164 6.80 17.37 -2.75
C PRO A 164 7.28 18.76 -2.35
N LYS A 165 7.64 18.97 -1.08
CA LYS A 165 8.11 20.27 -0.57
C LYS A 165 9.30 20.83 -1.36
N ALA A 166 10.19 19.94 -1.84
CA ALA A 166 11.30 20.34 -2.69
C ALA A 166 10.89 20.87 -4.07
N TRP A 167 9.64 20.61 -4.51
CA TRP A 167 9.12 21.05 -5.81
C TRP A 167 8.09 22.16 -5.68
N GLU A 168 7.82 22.65 -4.47
CA GLU A 168 6.90 23.77 -4.25
C GLU A 168 7.38 25.03 -4.98
N GLY A 169 6.45 25.72 -5.65
CA GLY A 169 6.75 26.92 -6.44
C GLY A 169 7.38 26.67 -7.82
N MET A 170 7.67 25.44 -8.17
CA MET A 170 8.11 25.06 -9.52
C MET A 170 6.96 25.16 -10.51
N ASP A 171 7.26 25.63 -11.72
CA ASP A 171 6.34 25.52 -12.86
C ASP A 171 6.33 24.07 -13.40
N LEU A 172 5.45 23.80 -14.39
CA LEU A 172 5.29 22.44 -14.91
C LEU A 172 6.58 21.90 -15.57
N GLU A 173 7.35 22.73 -16.27
CA GLU A 173 8.57 22.29 -16.93
C GLU A 173 9.65 21.91 -15.89
N GLN A 174 9.75 22.70 -14.82
CA GLN A 174 10.64 22.41 -13.71
C GLN A 174 10.23 21.14 -12.96
N LYS A 175 8.94 20.93 -12.72
CA LYS A 175 8.42 19.70 -12.09
C LYS A 175 8.68 18.46 -12.95
N LYS A 176 8.54 18.56 -14.26
CA LYS A 176 8.83 17.49 -15.20
C LYS A 176 10.30 17.04 -15.09
N GLU A 177 11.22 17.99 -15.03
CA GLU A 177 12.64 17.70 -14.90
C GLU A 177 12.95 17.13 -13.49
N ALA A 178 12.36 17.68 -12.44
CA ALA A 178 12.54 17.19 -11.07
C ALA A 178 12.02 15.76 -10.91
N LEU A 179 10.85 15.45 -11.48
CA LEU A 179 10.29 14.10 -11.45
C LEU A 179 11.15 13.11 -12.24
N TYR A 180 11.59 13.48 -13.44
CA TYR A 180 12.50 12.67 -14.23
C TYR A 180 13.79 12.35 -13.45
N GLN A 181 14.43 13.38 -12.89
CA GLN A 181 15.69 13.22 -12.18
C GLN A 181 15.52 12.37 -10.91
N PHE A 182 14.46 12.64 -10.11
CA PHE A 182 14.16 11.85 -8.92
C PHE A 182 13.95 10.37 -9.26
N THR A 183 13.17 10.08 -10.31
CA THR A 183 12.91 8.70 -10.75
C THR A 183 14.19 8.01 -11.18
N LYS A 184 14.98 8.66 -12.03
CA LYS A 184 16.22 8.09 -12.57
C LYS A 184 17.27 7.84 -11.49
N ASP A 185 17.51 8.81 -10.61
CA ASP A 185 18.49 8.69 -9.53
C ASP A 185 18.09 7.62 -8.52
N SER A 186 16.81 7.55 -8.19
CA SER A 186 16.27 6.52 -7.29
C SER A 186 16.43 5.13 -7.88
N LEU A 187 16.10 4.94 -9.16
CA LEU A 187 16.27 3.66 -9.84
C LEU A 187 17.72 3.25 -9.95
N ASN A 188 18.61 4.16 -10.30
CA ASN A 188 20.05 3.88 -10.33
C ASN A 188 20.55 3.43 -8.95
N THR A 189 20.14 4.11 -7.87
CA THR A 189 20.49 3.75 -6.50
C THR A 189 20.02 2.34 -6.13
N LEU A 190 18.78 1.97 -6.48
CA LEU A 190 18.21 0.65 -6.23
C LEU A 190 18.94 -0.44 -7.04
N LEU A 191 19.17 -0.20 -8.32
CA LEU A 191 19.83 -1.15 -9.24
C LEU A 191 21.29 -1.36 -8.86
N ASP A 192 22.03 -0.29 -8.55
CA ASP A 192 23.43 -0.34 -8.08
C ASP A 192 23.56 -1.08 -6.73
N ALA A 193 22.53 -0.99 -5.88
CA ALA A 193 22.45 -1.75 -4.63
C ALA A 193 22.12 -3.24 -4.84
N GLY A 194 21.83 -3.66 -6.08
CA GLY A 194 21.51 -5.05 -6.43
C GLY A 194 20.06 -5.43 -6.17
N VAL A 195 19.15 -4.47 -6.09
CA VAL A 195 17.71 -4.75 -5.98
C VAL A 195 17.20 -5.26 -7.34
N ASP A 196 16.40 -6.32 -7.30
CA ASP A 196 15.80 -6.91 -8.52
C ASP A 196 14.52 -6.16 -8.92
N VAL A 197 14.71 -4.90 -9.37
CA VAL A 197 13.62 -4.06 -9.86
C VAL A 197 13.18 -4.60 -11.23
N GLU A 198 11.95 -5.05 -11.32
CA GLU A 198 11.32 -5.56 -12.55
C GLU A 198 10.11 -4.74 -12.99
N MET A 199 9.58 -3.91 -12.09
CA MET A 199 8.46 -3.02 -12.37
C MET A 199 8.63 -1.70 -11.62
N VAL A 200 8.15 -0.63 -12.22
CA VAL A 200 8.09 0.71 -11.61
C VAL A 200 6.70 1.28 -11.83
N GLN A 201 6.04 1.62 -10.76
CA GLN A 201 4.77 2.32 -10.75
C GLN A 201 5.03 3.83 -10.69
N ILE A 202 4.64 4.55 -11.73
CA ILE A 202 4.86 6.01 -11.86
C ILE A 202 3.65 6.79 -11.36
N GLY A 203 3.51 6.87 -10.05
CA GLY A 203 2.41 7.50 -9.34
C GLY A 203 1.43 6.49 -8.75
N ASN A 204 0.83 6.83 -7.59
CA ASN A 204 -0.16 6.03 -6.89
C ASN A 204 -1.54 6.66 -6.97
N GLU A 205 -2.54 5.90 -7.43
CA GLU A 205 -3.96 6.27 -7.53
C GLU A 205 -4.18 7.68 -8.11
N ILE A 206 -3.61 7.92 -9.28
CA ILE A 206 -3.44 9.23 -9.92
C ILE A 206 -4.70 9.76 -10.61
N ASN A 207 -5.89 9.30 -10.21
CA ASN A 207 -7.17 9.68 -10.82
C ASN A 207 -7.33 11.21 -10.98
N TYR A 208 -6.97 11.97 -9.93
CA TYR A 208 -7.26 13.41 -9.84
C TYR A 208 -6.02 14.29 -9.67
N GLY A 209 -4.82 13.70 -9.67
CA GLY A 209 -3.61 14.48 -9.48
C GLY A 209 -2.32 13.65 -9.58
N LEU A 210 -1.19 14.37 -9.67
CA LEU A 210 0.16 13.83 -9.57
C LEU A 210 1.11 14.97 -9.21
N ALA A 211 1.89 14.83 -8.15
CA ALA A 211 2.88 15.82 -7.72
C ALA A 211 2.32 17.26 -7.61
N GLY A 212 1.08 17.39 -7.11
CA GLY A 212 0.38 18.66 -6.96
C GLY A 212 -0.31 19.16 -8.23
N GLU A 213 -0.08 18.56 -9.42
CA GLU A 213 -0.81 18.89 -10.65
C GLU A 213 -2.17 18.21 -10.66
N LYS A 214 -3.22 18.95 -11.06
CA LYS A 214 -4.62 18.48 -11.08
C LYS A 214 -5.24 18.46 -12.47
N LEU A 215 -4.58 19.06 -13.44
CA LEU A 215 -5.06 19.08 -14.83
C LEU A 215 -4.54 17.85 -15.57
N GLN A 216 -5.42 17.06 -16.15
CA GLN A 216 -5.04 15.83 -16.86
C GLN A 216 -3.94 16.05 -17.92
N PRO A 217 -3.94 17.12 -18.74
CA PRO A 217 -2.85 17.38 -19.67
C PRO A 217 -1.48 17.57 -18.99
N ASN A 218 -1.44 18.11 -17.77
CA ASN A 218 -0.21 18.28 -17.00
C ASN A 218 0.25 16.94 -16.42
N ILE A 219 -0.69 16.17 -15.86
CA ILE A 219 -0.44 14.82 -15.34
C ILE A 219 0.17 13.94 -16.45
N MET A 220 -0.40 13.96 -17.65
CA MET A 220 0.12 13.20 -18.79
C MET A 220 1.56 13.61 -19.18
N GLN A 221 1.92 14.88 -19.03
CA GLN A 221 3.29 15.32 -19.27
C GLN A 221 4.27 14.84 -18.18
N LEU A 222 3.84 14.83 -16.92
CA LEU A 222 4.63 14.26 -15.82
C LEU A 222 4.84 12.75 -16.01
N LEU A 223 3.78 12.01 -16.36
CA LEU A 223 3.87 10.57 -16.62
C LEU A 223 4.85 10.24 -17.75
N LYS A 224 4.85 11.03 -18.84
CA LYS A 224 5.84 10.86 -19.91
C LYS A 224 7.27 10.99 -19.42
N LYS A 225 7.52 11.91 -18.50
CA LYS A 225 8.85 12.12 -17.92
C LYS A 225 9.23 10.99 -16.97
N GLY A 226 8.30 10.50 -16.18
CA GLY A 226 8.50 9.29 -15.38
C GLY A 226 8.84 8.07 -16.27
N SER A 227 8.06 7.87 -17.33
CA SER A 227 8.32 6.79 -18.30
C SER A 227 9.70 6.91 -18.95
N GLU A 228 10.07 8.12 -19.40
CA GLU A 228 11.40 8.39 -20.00
C GLU A 228 12.51 7.99 -19.03
N ALA A 229 12.42 8.38 -17.76
CA ALA A 229 13.41 8.04 -16.75
C ALA A 229 13.52 6.54 -16.50
N VAL A 230 12.39 5.82 -16.44
CA VAL A 230 12.38 4.36 -16.27
C VAL A 230 12.98 3.67 -17.48
N ARG A 231 12.61 4.05 -18.71
CA ARG A 231 13.19 3.45 -19.94
C ARG A 231 14.69 3.67 -20.06
N GLU A 232 15.17 4.83 -19.64
CA GLU A 232 16.62 5.08 -19.62
C GLU A 232 17.32 4.22 -18.57
N ALA A 233 16.80 4.13 -17.33
CA ALA A 233 17.36 3.26 -16.30
C ALA A 233 17.34 1.78 -16.72
N SER A 234 16.25 1.33 -17.36
CA SER A 234 16.11 -0.01 -17.94
C SER A 234 17.20 -0.28 -18.97
N LYS A 235 17.39 0.65 -19.92
CA LYS A 235 18.41 0.54 -20.96
C LYS A 235 19.84 0.53 -20.38
N ASP A 236 20.13 1.44 -19.44
CA ASP A 236 21.45 1.62 -18.86
C ASP A 236 21.86 0.41 -18.01
N SER A 237 20.90 -0.20 -17.30
CA SER A 237 21.13 -1.43 -16.51
C SER A 237 21.08 -2.73 -17.32
N GLY A 238 20.53 -2.70 -18.55
CA GLY A 238 20.29 -3.89 -19.37
C GLY A 238 19.15 -4.78 -18.86
N LYS A 239 18.33 -4.30 -17.89
CA LYS A 239 17.13 -4.99 -17.40
C LYS A 239 15.90 -4.55 -18.16
N ASP A 240 14.94 -5.46 -18.35
CA ASP A 240 13.62 -5.14 -18.91
C ASP A 240 12.67 -4.74 -17.76
N ILE A 241 12.59 -3.43 -17.47
CA ILE A 241 11.77 -2.91 -16.38
C ILE A 241 10.43 -2.46 -16.94
N LYS A 242 9.34 -3.08 -16.45
CA LYS A 242 7.98 -2.70 -16.82
C LYS A 242 7.58 -1.39 -16.15
N ILE A 243 6.78 -0.59 -16.84
CA ILE A 243 6.19 0.65 -16.33
C ILE A 243 4.72 0.41 -16.05
N ALA A 244 4.29 0.66 -14.81
CA ALA A 244 2.90 0.63 -14.42
C ALA A 244 2.36 2.05 -14.15
N VAL A 245 1.13 2.30 -14.57
CA VAL A 245 0.29 3.41 -14.11
C VAL A 245 -0.79 2.88 -13.18
N HIS A 246 -1.23 3.64 -12.19
CA HIS A 246 -2.14 3.14 -11.17
C HIS A 246 -3.35 4.05 -10.94
N TYR A 247 -4.54 3.47 -11.04
CA TYR A 247 -5.83 4.13 -10.84
C TYR A 247 -6.73 3.30 -9.92
N THR A 248 -7.68 3.96 -9.29
CA THR A 248 -8.71 3.35 -8.41
C THR A 248 -10.12 3.78 -8.81
N ASN A 249 -11.12 3.52 -7.97
CA ASN A 249 -12.54 3.81 -8.18
C ASN A 249 -13.10 3.08 -9.41
N ILE A 250 -12.81 1.79 -9.53
CA ILE A 250 -13.21 1.01 -10.70
C ILE A 250 -14.72 0.79 -10.81
N GLU A 251 -15.49 1.06 -9.75
CA GLU A 251 -16.96 1.11 -9.77
C GLU A 251 -17.45 2.24 -10.70
N ASN A 252 -16.66 3.30 -10.87
CA ASN A 252 -16.88 4.35 -11.86
C ASN A 252 -16.16 4.02 -13.18
N ASN A 253 -16.63 3.00 -13.88
CA ASN A 253 -15.98 2.48 -15.09
C ASN A 253 -15.68 3.55 -16.13
N SER A 254 -16.59 4.53 -16.31
CA SER A 254 -16.41 5.60 -17.30
C SER A 254 -15.17 6.44 -17.00
N GLU A 255 -14.88 6.71 -15.73
CA GLU A 255 -13.71 7.46 -15.34
C GLU A 255 -12.42 6.69 -15.64
N VAL A 256 -12.38 5.39 -15.33
CA VAL A 256 -11.23 4.54 -15.65
C VAL A 256 -10.95 4.52 -17.16
N TYR A 257 -12.01 4.41 -17.97
CA TYR A 257 -11.86 4.44 -19.44
C TYR A 257 -11.43 5.81 -19.95
N ASP A 258 -11.92 6.92 -19.35
CA ASP A 258 -11.45 8.26 -19.67
C ASP A 258 -9.95 8.41 -19.39
N ARG A 259 -9.48 7.89 -18.26
CA ARG A 259 -8.02 7.87 -17.93
C ARG A 259 -7.21 7.05 -18.94
N ALA A 260 -7.70 5.89 -19.32
CA ALA A 260 -7.05 5.06 -20.35
C ALA A 260 -7.00 5.78 -21.71
N GLU A 261 -8.07 6.51 -22.09
CA GLU A 261 -8.10 7.30 -23.30
C GLU A 261 -7.17 8.53 -23.23
N ASP A 262 -7.05 9.20 -22.06
CA ASP A 262 -6.10 10.28 -21.83
C ASP A 262 -4.65 9.81 -22.03
N LEU A 263 -4.28 8.66 -21.46
CA LEU A 263 -2.96 8.02 -21.62
C LEU A 263 -2.64 7.74 -23.08
N LYS A 264 -3.60 7.13 -23.81
CA LYS A 264 -3.49 6.80 -25.22
C LYS A 264 -3.34 8.05 -26.09
N ASN A 265 -4.19 9.05 -25.89
CA ASN A 265 -4.18 10.31 -26.66
C ASN A 265 -2.89 11.11 -26.39
N ALA A 266 -2.42 11.12 -25.16
CA ALA A 266 -1.15 11.72 -24.79
C ALA A 266 0.05 10.90 -25.26
N LYS A 267 -0.12 9.63 -25.64
CA LYS A 267 0.95 8.70 -25.99
C LYS A 267 1.94 8.54 -24.81
N VAL A 268 1.40 8.29 -23.62
CA VAL A 268 2.22 7.90 -22.48
C VAL A 268 2.72 6.48 -22.73
N ASP A 269 4.02 6.27 -22.56
CA ASP A 269 4.64 4.95 -22.70
C ASP A 269 4.52 4.21 -21.36
N TYR A 270 3.73 3.14 -21.32
CA TYR A 270 3.56 2.25 -20.16
C TYR A 270 3.19 0.85 -20.64
N ASP A 271 3.45 -0.14 -19.78
CA ASP A 271 3.22 -1.56 -20.09
C ASP A 271 1.98 -2.08 -19.34
N VAL A 272 1.76 -1.62 -18.11
CA VAL A 272 0.77 -2.18 -17.18
C VAL A 272 -0.18 -1.11 -16.67
N PHE A 273 -1.47 -1.41 -16.72
CA PHE A 273 -2.51 -0.61 -16.07
C PHE A 273 -2.87 -1.26 -14.73
N GLY A 274 -2.46 -0.65 -13.63
CA GLY A 274 -2.77 -1.07 -12.27
C GLY A 274 -4.11 -0.52 -11.80
N LEU A 275 -4.85 -1.36 -11.10
CA LEU A 275 -6.16 -1.05 -10.51
C LEU A 275 -6.14 -1.37 -9.02
N SER A 276 -6.64 -0.48 -8.17
CA SER A 276 -7.09 -0.87 -6.84
C SER A 276 -8.44 -1.57 -6.95
N PHE A 277 -8.59 -2.69 -6.25
CA PHE A 277 -9.85 -3.39 -6.13
C PHE A 277 -10.05 -3.93 -4.71
N TYR A 278 -10.87 -3.25 -3.95
CA TYR A 278 -11.29 -3.66 -2.63
C TYR A 278 -12.75 -4.07 -2.68
N THR A 279 -13.06 -5.34 -2.42
CA THR A 279 -14.41 -5.91 -2.56
C THR A 279 -15.46 -5.16 -1.75
N PHE A 280 -15.05 -4.50 -0.68
CA PHE A 280 -15.94 -3.72 0.21
C PHE A 280 -16.16 -2.27 -0.26
N TRP A 281 -15.39 -1.76 -1.27
CA TRP A 281 -15.55 -0.40 -1.80
C TRP A 281 -15.83 -0.37 -3.31
N ASP A 282 -15.18 -1.26 -4.07
CA ASP A 282 -15.07 -1.14 -5.53
C ASP A 282 -16.07 -2.02 -6.30
N GLY A 283 -16.99 -2.63 -5.58
CA GLY A 283 -18.07 -3.40 -6.21
C GLY A 283 -17.75 -4.88 -6.42
N THR A 284 -18.24 -5.47 -7.52
CA THR A 284 -18.22 -6.91 -7.73
C THR A 284 -17.02 -7.38 -8.55
N TYR A 285 -16.70 -8.67 -8.43
CA TYR A 285 -15.69 -9.33 -9.27
C TYR A 285 -16.00 -9.20 -10.77
N GLU A 286 -17.28 -9.34 -11.16
CA GLU A 286 -17.69 -9.19 -12.56
C GLU A 286 -17.45 -7.78 -13.09
N ASN A 287 -17.59 -6.76 -12.23
CA ASN A 287 -17.26 -5.38 -12.61
C ASN A 287 -15.74 -5.24 -12.83
N MET A 288 -14.93 -5.73 -11.92
CA MET A 288 -13.48 -5.73 -12.04
C MET A 288 -13.03 -6.46 -13.30
N GLN A 289 -13.57 -7.66 -13.55
CA GLN A 289 -13.29 -8.45 -14.76
C GLN A 289 -13.66 -7.70 -16.04
N ARG A 290 -14.82 -7.06 -16.08
CA ARG A 290 -15.24 -6.25 -17.23
C ARG A 290 -14.31 -5.10 -17.49
N VAL A 291 -13.89 -4.37 -16.44
CA VAL A 291 -12.94 -3.25 -16.56
C VAL A 291 -11.59 -3.75 -17.05
N ALA A 292 -11.02 -4.76 -16.41
CA ALA A 292 -9.72 -5.32 -16.76
C ALA A 292 -9.72 -5.86 -18.21
N LYS A 293 -10.75 -6.59 -18.60
CA LYS A 293 -10.91 -7.09 -19.98
C LYS A 293 -10.98 -5.94 -20.99
N THR A 294 -11.78 -4.90 -20.71
CA THR A 294 -11.91 -3.74 -21.59
C THR A 294 -10.58 -3.02 -21.79
N LEU A 295 -9.82 -2.82 -20.72
CA LEU A 295 -8.49 -2.21 -20.80
C LEU A 295 -7.54 -3.03 -21.68
N ARG A 296 -7.50 -4.34 -21.49
CA ARG A 296 -6.65 -5.22 -22.29
C ARG A 296 -7.04 -5.24 -23.76
N GLU A 297 -8.32 -5.40 -24.06
CA GLU A 297 -8.80 -5.56 -25.44
C GLU A 297 -8.79 -4.24 -26.24
N ASN A 298 -9.13 -3.10 -25.63
CA ASN A 298 -9.30 -1.84 -26.33
C ASN A 298 -8.05 -0.95 -26.30
N TYR A 299 -7.18 -1.15 -25.31
CA TYR A 299 -5.97 -0.33 -25.15
C TYR A 299 -4.69 -1.14 -25.32
N GLY A 300 -4.77 -2.48 -25.34
CA GLY A 300 -3.62 -3.34 -25.61
C GLY A 300 -2.57 -3.33 -24.51
N THR A 301 -2.97 -3.02 -23.25
CA THR A 301 -2.09 -2.98 -22.09
C THR A 301 -2.24 -4.23 -21.24
N ASP A 302 -1.19 -4.65 -20.55
CA ASP A 302 -1.33 -5.58 -19.43
C ASP A 302 -2.15 -4.92 -18.31
N VAL A 303 -2.87 -5.73 -17.53
CA VAL A 303 -3.61 -5.24 -16.34
C VAL A 303 -3.19 -6.02 -15.12
N MET A 304 -3.02 -5.34 -13.99
CA MET A 304 -2.84 -5.97 -12.69
C MET A 304 -3.79 -5.36 -11.66
N ILE A 305 -4.10 -6.12 -10.61
CA ILE A 305 -4.68 -5.56 -9.40
C ILE A 305 -3.51 -5.10 -8.53
N ALA A 306 -3.26 -3.80 -8.53
CA ALA A 306 -2.14 -3.18 -7.84
C ALA A 306 -2.35 -3.13 -6.33
N GLU A 307 -3.63 -3.13 -5.89
CA GLU A 307 -4.01 -3.20 -4.48
C GLU A 307 -5.29 -3.98 -4.28
N THR A 308 -5.28 -4.84 -3.27
CA THR A 308 -6.46 -5.46 -2.68
C THR A 308 -6.16 -5.86 -1.24
N SER A 309 -7.17 -5.89 -0.40
CA SER A 309 -7.06 -6.47 0.95
C SER A 309 -8.42 -6.89 1.46
N TYR A 310 -8.43 -7.64 2.56
CA TYR A 310 -9.64 -7.93 3.32
C TYR A 310 -9.30 -8.16 4.79
N ALA A 311 -10.18 -7.72 5.70
CA ALA A 311 -9.94 -7.85 7.13
C ALA A 311 -10.26 -9.26 7.64
N TYR A 312 -9.42 -9.80 8.52
CA TYR A 312 -9.70 -11.04 9.25
C TYR A 312 -10.48 -10.80 10.55
N THR A 313 -10.56 -9.56 10.99
CA THR A 313 -11.31 -9.12 12.17
C THR A 313 -11.79 -7.69 11.98
N SER A 314 -12.83 -7.28 12.70
CA SER A 314 -13.29 -5.89 12.80
C SER A 314 -12.75 -5.18 14.06
N GLU A 315 -11.92 -5.85 14.85
CA GLU A 315 -11.31 -5.26 16.04
C GLU A 315 -10.16 -4.34 15.66
N ASP A 316 -10.05 -3.22 16.38
CA ASP A 316 -8.92 -2.29 16.27
C ASP A 316 -7.80 -2.78 17.20
N GLY A 317 -6.71 -3.24 16.61
CA GLY A 317 -5.60 -3.85 17.34
C GLY A 317 -4.58 -2.86 17.90
N ASP A 318 -4.55 -1.61 17.42
CA ASP A 318 -3.56 -0.61 17.80
C ASP A 318 -4.14 0.72 18.33
N GLY A 319 -5.43 0.92 18.18
CA GLY A 319 -6.14 2.13 18.65
C GLY A 319 -6.02 3.34 17.71
N GLN A 320 -5.55 3.16 16.49
CA GLN A 320 -5.41 4.23 15.49
C GLN A 320 -6.59 4.30 14.50
N GLY A 321 -7.51 3.34 14.60
CA GLY A 321 -8.63 3.21 13.69
C GLY A 321 -8.31 2.42 12.43
N ASN A 322 -9.30 1.73 11.91
CA ASN A 322 -9.15 0.86 10.74
C ASN A 322 -9.80 1.49 9.51
N SER A 323 -9.23 1.23 8.33
CA SER A 323 -9.86 1.55 7.04
C SER A 323 -11.11 0.68 6.79
N PHE A 324 -11.10 -0.55 7.28
CA PHE A 324 -12.25 -1.46 7.28
C PHE A 324 -13.02 -1.27 8.60
N VAL A 325 -14.19 -0.63 8.55
CA VAL A 325 -14.90 -0.16 9.76
C VAL A 325 -16.26 -0.84 9.92
N GLY A 326 -16.33 -1.79 10.82
CA GLY A 326 -17.60 -2.34 11.30
C GLY A 326 -18.36 -3.20 10.31
N THR A 327 -19.66 -3.33 10.52
CA THR A 327 -20.53 -4.23 9.75
C THR A 327 -20.84 -3.73 8.35
N ASP A 328 -20.68 -2.44 8.08
CA ASP A 328 -21.05 -1.82 6.79
C ASP A 328 -20.04 -2.15 5.68
N ASP A 329 -18.81 -2.53 6.03
CA ASP A 329 -17.75 -2.92 5.10
C ASP A 329 -17.67 -4.46 4.92
N ILE A 330 -18.46 -5.23 5.67
CA ILE A 330 -18.53 -6.68 5.50
C ILE A 330 -19.28 -6.99 4.20
N VAL A 331 -18.60 -7.65 3.28
CA VAL A 331 -19.21 -8.13 2.04
C VAL A 331 -20.08 -9.35 2.33
N GLU A 332 -21.27 -9.41 1.74
CA GLU A 332 -22.18 -10.56 1.89
C GLU A 332 -21.48 -11.88 1.51
N GLY A 333 -21.50 -12.84 2.41
CA GLY A 333 -20.83 -14.13 2.24
C GLY A 333 -19.39 -14.18 2.76
N TYR A 334 -18.78 -13.04 3.14
CA TYR A 334 -17.41 -12.98 3.64
C TYR A 334 -17.35 -12.25 5.01
N PRO A 335 -17.77 -12.90 6.10
CA PRO A 335 -17.60 -12.30 7.43
C PRO A 335 -16.11 -12.02 7.73
N ALA A 336 -15.81 -11.02 8.57
CA ALA A 336 -14.43 -10.69 8.93
C ALA A 336 -13.80 -11.82 9.77
N THR A 337 -13.22 -12.81 9.09
CA THR A 337 -12.54 -13.97 9.66
C THR A 337 -11.29 -14.31 8.85
N VAL A 338 -10.37 -15.04 9.43
CA VAL A 338 -9.14 -15.50 8.75
C VAL A 338 -9.48 -16.33 7.49
N GLN A 339 -10.52 -17.20 7.57
CA GLN A 339 -10.97 -17.97 6.42
C GLN A 339 -11.52 -17.07 5.30
N SER A 340 -12.31 -16.04 5.64
CA SER A 340 -12.86 -15.12 4.63
C SER A 340 -11.77 -14.26 4.01
N GLN A 341 -10.78 -13.81 4.78
CA GLN A 341 -9.62 -13.10 4.24
C GLN A 341 -8.91 -13.96 3.19
N ALA A 342 -8.60 -15.21 3.51
CA ALA A 342 -7.96 -16.14 2.58
C ALA A 342 -8.82 -16.39 1.33
N THR A 343 -10.15 -16.53 1.52
CA THR A 343 -11.11 -16.77 0.43
C THR A 343 -11.21 -15.57 -0.50
N VAL A 344 -11.34 -14.35 0.04
CA VAL A 344 -11.40 -13.11 -0.77
C VAL A 344 -10.14 -12.95 -1.60
N VAL A 345 -8.96 -13.12 -1.00
CA VAL A 345 -7.67 -13.02 -1.73
C VAL A 345 -7.61 -14.04 -2.87
N ARG A 346 -8.01 -15.29 -2.59
CA ARG A 346 -8.09 -16.35 -3.60
C ARG A 346 -9.05 -15.97 -4.72
N ASP A 347 -10.23 -15.45 -4.40
CA ASP A 347 -11.27 -15.11 -5.38
C ASP A 347 -10.88 -13.90 -6.23
N VAL A 348 -10.22 -12.90 -5.66
CA VAL A 348 -9.60 -11.79 -6.44
C VAL A 348 -8.57 -12.34 -7.42
N CYS A 349 -7.68 -13.22 -6.97
CA CYS A 349 -6.68 -13.84 -7.85
C CYS A 349 -7.33 -14.68 -8.96
N ALA A 350 -8.38 -15.44 -8.64
CA ALA A 350 -9.10 -16.23 -9.63
C ALA A 350 -9.79 -15.36 -10.67
N ALA A 351 -10.52 -14.34 -10.23
CA ALA A 351 -11.22 -13.41 -11.10
C ALA A 351 -10.26 -12.61 -12.00
N ALA A 352 -9.11 -12.19 -11.46
CA ALA A 352 -8.05 -11.52 -12.23
C ALA A 352 -7.43 -12.46 -13.27
N ASN A 353 -7.09 -13.69 -12.87
CA ASN A 353 -6.52 -14.69 -13.78
C ASN A 353 -7.47 -15.05 -14.93
N GLU A 354 -8.77 -15.18 -14.67
CA GLU A 354 -9.79 -15.53 -15.67
C GLU A 354 -9.84 -14.54 -16.84
N VAL A 355 -9.61 -13.26 -16.59
CA VAL A 355 -9.57 -12.23 -17.63
C VAL A 355 -8.15 -11.92 -18.12
N GLY A 356 -7.17 -12.72 -17.70
CA GLY A 356 -5.78 -12.63 -18.12
C GLY A 356 -5.05 -11.42 -17.56
N ALA A 357 -5.44 -10.90 -16.39
CA ALA A 357 -4.60 -9.97 -15.65
C ALA A 357 -3.28 -10.66 -15.25
N ILE A 358 -2.20 -9.90 -15.18
CA ILE A 358 -0.85 -10.45 -14.94
C ILE A 358 -0.57 -10.75 -13.47
N GLY A 359 -1.41 -10.28 -12.54
CA GLY A 359 -1.22 -10.54 -11.13
C GLY A 359 -2.03 -9.66 -10.19
N VAL A 360 -1.81 -9.90 -8.91
CA VAL A 360 -2.47 -9.22 -7.78
C VAL A 360 -1.43 -8.90 -6.72
N PHE A 361 -1.48 -7.70 -6.16
CA PHE A 361 -0.73 -7.30 -4.97
C PHE A 361 -1.69 -7.18 -3.78
N TYR A 362 -1.33 -7.84 -2.68
CA TYR A 362 -2.03 -7.67 -1.40
C TYR A 362 -1.44 -6.47 -0.67
N TRP A 363 -2.29 -5.53 -0.26
CA TRP A 363 -1.90 -4.33 0.45
C TRP A 363 -2.03 -4.52 1.96
N GLY A 364 -0.98 -4.15 2.71
CA GLY A 364 -0.97 -4.22 4.16
C GLY A 364 -0.80 -5.63 4.75
N GLY A 365 -0.35 -6.62 3.97
CA GLY A 365 -0.26 -7.99 4.43
C GLY A 365 0.85 -8.27 5.45
N THR A 366 1.75 -7.33 5.67
CA THR A 366 2.83 -7.43 6.66
C THR A 366 2.55 -6.61 7.93
N TRP A 367 1.45 -5.89 7.99
CA TRP A 367 1.10 -5.08 9.15
C TRP A 367 0.69 -5.95 10.35
N ILE A 368 1.28 -5.62 11.50
CA ILE A 368 0.97 -6.23 12.79
C ILE A 368 0.68 -5.10 13.76
N PRO A 369 -0.46 -5.12 14.48
CA PRO A 369 -0.80 -4.12 15.47
C PRO A 369 0.30 -3.95 16.52
N VAL A 370 0.71 -2.71 16.78
CA VAL A 370 1.70 -2.36 17.79
C VAL A 370 0.99 -1.73 18.97
N GLY A 371 1.09 -2.32 20.17
CA GLY A 371 0.32 -1.92 21.36
C GLY A 371 0.55 -0.50 21.88
N LYS A 372 1.49 0.24 21.27
CA LYS A 372 1.73 1.68 21.46
C LYS A 372 1.95 2.30 20.10
N ALA A 373 1.02 2.08 19.20
CA ALA A 373 1.09 2.60 17.85
C ALA A 373 1.21 4.12 17.85
N THR A 374 1.95 4.60 16.87
CA THR A 374 2.13 6.02 16.55
C THR A 374 1.85 6.18 15.06
N ASP A 375 1.76 7.41 14.57
CA ASP A 375 1.60 7.67 13.14
C ASP A 375 2.69 7.02 12.27
N ASP A 376 3.84 6.65 12.87
CA ASP A 376 4.97 6.02 12.18
C ASP A 376 4.78 4.52 11.93
N ASN A 377 4.11 3.82 12.83
CA ASN A 377 3.96 2.36 12.84
C ASN A 377 2.51 1.86 12.87
N SER A 378 1.53 2.76 12.69
CA SER A 378 0.13 2.40 12.50
C SER A 378 -0.21 2.14 11.04
N ALA A 379 -1.23 1.34 10.83
CA ALA A 379 -1.76 1.01 9.51
C ALA A 379 -2.58 2.12 8.86
#